data_862fc05f51fccd0c4e23b21e03cf049a
#
_entry.id   862fc05f51fccd0c4e23b21e03cf049a
#
_cell.length_a   1.000
_cell.length_b   1.000
_cell.length_c   1.000
_cell.angle_alpha   90.00
_cell.angle_beta   90.00
_cell.angle_gamma   90.00
#
_symmetry.space_group_name_H-M   'P 1'
#
loop_
_entity.id
_entity.type
_entity.pdbx_description
1 polymer ?
#
loop_
_entity_poly.entity_id
_entity_poly.type
_entity_poly.pdbx_seq_one_letter_code
_entity_poly.pdbx_strand_id
1 'polypeptide(L)'
;MGKFNNKISAEFHPPKKWILERARSYKNEDIDIGPLKEVGVKCPSSRVTCSKNFETDLASVPRAIWWLISPWDIARAAIIHELLYKRSREYRADNEDFNDINVEEVQRTYKAAKKASDKVFLMAMLDADPSVPKWKIYSAYYAVVLFGRWSIIPREGD
;
A
#
# COMPACT_ATOMS: atom_id res chain seq x y z
N MET A 1 -8.30 11.66 12.21
CA MET A 1 -8.96 11.49 10.90
C MET A 1 -8.01 11.93 9.80
N GLY A 2 -7.72 11.04 8.87
CA GLY A 2 -6.78 11.31 7.79
C GLY A 2 -7.39 12.09 6.63
N LYS A 3 -6.52 12.60 5.75
CA LYS A 3 -6.93 13.38 4.58
C LYS A 3 -6.12 13.01 3.35
N PHE A 4 -6.82 12.88 2.22
CA PHE A 4 -6.21 12.83 0.90
C PHE A 4 -6.06 14.23 0.30
N ASN A 5 -5.04 14.43 -0.52
CA ASN A 5 -4.79 15.75 -1.13
C ASN A 5 -5.75 16.12 -2.25
N ASN A 6 -6.16 15.16 -3.09
CA ASN A 6 -6.95 15.45 -4.32
C ASN A 6 -7.81 14.25 -4.76
N LYS A 7 -8.59 14.44 -5.86
CA LYS A 7 -9.22 13.35 -6.62
C LYS A 7 -8.16 12.59 -7.41
N ILE A 8 -8.42 11.31 -7.74
CA ILE A 8 -7.52 10.52 -8.59
C ILE A 8 -7.52 11.11 -9.99
N SER A 9 -6.31 11.29 -10.54
CA SER A 9 -6.08 11.57 -11.94
C SER A 9 -5.02 10.57 -12.41
N ALA A 10 -5.41 9.65 -13.29
CA ALA A 10 -4.54 8.60 -13.79
C ALA A 10 -4.94 8.23 -15.22
N GLU A 11 -3.94 7.96 -16.06
CA GLU A 11 -4.10 7.51 -17.43
C GLU A 11 -4.02 5.99 -17.50
N PHE A 12 -4.92 5.37 -18.25
CA PHE A 12 -4.92 3.93 -18.46
C PHE A 12 -4.00 3.53 -19.61
N HIS A 13 -3.04 2.67 -19.31
CA HIS A 13 -2.16 2.05 -20.30
C HIS A 13 -2.46 0.56 -20.39
N PRO A 14 -3.03 0.10 -21.53
CA PRO A 14 -3.28 -1.32 -21.73
C PRO A 14 -2.01 -2.16 -21.58
N PRO A 15 -2.09 -3.42 -21.10
CA PRO A 15 -3.35 -4.13 -20.80
C PRO A 15 -3.84 -3.96 -19.34
N LYS A 16 -3.06 -3.40 -18.40
CA LYS A 16 -3.44 -3.43 -16.96
C LYS A 16 -2.84 -2.31 -16.12
N LYS A 17 -2.14 -1.33 -16.71
CA LYS A 17 -1.43 -0.30 -15.93
C LYS A 17 -2.20 1.01 -15.90
N TRP A 18 -2.18 1.66 -14.74
CA TRP A 18 -2.61 3.03 -14.56
C TRP A 18 -1.41 3.87 -14.14
N ILE A 19 -1.22 5.01 -14.75
CA ILE A 19 -0.13 5.94 -14.44
C ILE A 19 -0.72 7.18 -13.81
N LEU A 20 -0.26 7.53 -12.62
CA LEU A 20 -0.71 8.75 -11.93
C LEU A 20 -0.23 10.00 -12.67
N GLU A 21 -1.16 10.84 -13.10
CA GLU A 21 -0.85 12.14 -13.69
C GLU A 21 -0.44 13.19 -12.66
N ARG A 22 -0.84 12.99 -11.40
CA ARG A 22 -0.53 13.89 -10.28
C ARG A 22 -0.14 13.10 -9.04
N ALA A 23 0.74 13.69 -8.23
CA ALA A 23 1.11 13.10 -6.96
C ALA A 23 -0.11 12.91 -6.04
N ARG A 24 -0.20 11.75 -5.42
CA ARG A 24 -1.25 11.38 -4.50
C ARG A 24 -0.68 11.23 -3.09
N SER A 25 -1.27 11.92 -2.12
CA SER A 25 -0.86 11.77 -0.74
C SER A 25 -2.02 11.48 0.20
N TYR A 26 -1.71 10.75 1.26
CA TYR A 26 -2.56 10.50 2.40
C TYR A 26 -1.81 10.91 3.68
N LYS A 27 -2.43 11.73 4.50
CA LYS A 27 -1.89 12.17 5.79
C LYS A 27 -2.82 11.70 6.91
N ASN A 28 -2.25 11.04 7.91
CA ASN A 28 -2.95 10.72 9.14
C ASN A 28 -1.91 10.64 10.28
N GLU A 29 -2.16 11.33 11.38
CA GLU A 29 -1.23 11.41 12.50
C GLU A 29 -1.09 10.10 13.28
N ASP A 30 -2.07 9.21 13.15
CA ASP A 30 -2.08 7.88 13.76
C ASP A 30 -1.25 6.84 12.98
N ILE A 31 -0.58 7.24 11.88
CA ILE A 31 0.29 6.34 11.11
C ILE A 31 1.53 6.00 11.96
N ASP A 32 1.75 4.72 12.17
CA ASP A 32 3.04 4.23 12.69
C ASP A 32 4.09 4.32 11.59
N ILE A 33 4.85 5.41 11.61
CA ILE A 33 5.86 5.72 10.59
C ILE A 33 7.20 5.03 10.83
N GLY A 34 7.44 4.46 12.01
CA GLY A 34 8.70 3.81 12.36
C GLY A 34 9.03 2.68 11.39
N PRO A 35 8.24 1.60 11.33
CA PRO A 35 8.48 0.48 10.42
C PRO A 35 8.49 0.87 8.94
N LEU A 36 7.71 1.89 8.56
CA LEU A 36 7.68 2.37 7.17
C LEU A 36 8.98 3.08 6.76
N LYS A 37 9.58 3.85 7.67
CA LYS A 37 10.88 4.49 7.42
C LYS A 37 12.00 3.47 7.28
N GLU A 38 11.97 2.39 8.06
CA GLU A 38 12.97 1.31 7.98
C GLU A 38 13.04 0.67 6.59
N VAL A 39 11.92 0.60 5.86
CA VAL A 39 11.87 0.12 4.47
C VAL A 39 11.94 1.25 3.43
N GLY A 40 12.47 2.41 3.81
CA GLY A 40 12.75 3.51 2.88
C GLY A 40 11.55 4.36 2.48
N VAL A 41 10.39 4.25 3.15
CA VAL A 41 9.24 5.13 2.88
C VAL A 41 9.47 6.51 3.49
N LYS A 42 9.38 7.54 2.66
CA LYS A 42 9.45 8.94 3.13
C LYS A 42 8.08 9.37 3.65
N CYS A 43 7.99 9.60 4.96
CA CYS A 43 6.73 9.97 5.65
C CYS A 43 6.88 11.30 6.41
N PRO A 44 7.12 12.44 5.74
CA PRO A 44 7.20 13.73 6.43
C PRO A 44 5.83 14.08 7.04
N SER A 45 5.82 14.46 8.33
CA SER A 45 4.61 14.82 9.04
C SER A 45 3.47 13.80 8.90
N SER A 46 3.79 12.52 9.05
CA SER A 46 2.85 11.39 8.92
C SER A 46 2.07 11.38 7.60
N ARG A 47 2.74 11.78 6.52
CA ARG A 47 2.19 11.81 5.16
C ARG A 47 2.92 10.82 4.27
N VAL A 48 2.18 9.93 3.65
CA VAL A 48 2.67 9.03 2.59
C VAL A 48 2.30 9.64 1.24
N THR A 49 3.26 9.72 0.32
CA THR A 49 3.04 10.34 -1.00
C THR A 49 3.51 9.41 -2.12
N CYS A 50 2.59 9.06 -3.02
CA CYS A 50 2.90 8.52 -4.33
C CYS A 50 3.24 9.66 -5.28
N SER A 51 4.36 9.59 -5.96
CA SER A 51 4.76 10.60 -6.93
C SER A 51 3.88 10.57 -8.20
N LYS A 52 3.93 11.66 -8.96
CA LYS A 52 3.48 11.63 -10.35
C LYS A 52 4.24 10.52 -11.09
N ASN A 53 3.60 9.92 -12.08
CA ASN A 53 4.09 8.79 -12.89
C ASN A 53 4.23 7.47 -12.10
N PHE A 54 3.71 7.37 -10.87
CA PHE A 54 3.63 6.08 -10.19
C PHE A 54 2.70 5.15 -10.98
N GLU A 55 3.23 3.99 -11.35
CA GLU A 55 2.47 2.93 -12.02
C GLU A 55 1.74 2.08 -10.99
N THR A 56 0.45 1.85 -11.21
CA THR A 56 -0.40 0.98 -10.38
C THR A 56 -1.26 0.10 -11.26
N ASP A 57 -1.42 -1.14 -10.87
CA ASP A 57 -2.38 -2.06 -11.48
C ASP A 57 -3.65 -2.23 -10.61
N LEU A 58 -3.72 -1.51 -9.50
CA LEU A 58 -4.74 -1.62 -8.45
C LEU A 58 -4.87 -3.06 -7.88
N ALA A 59 -3.87 -3.91 -8.13
CA ALA A 59 -3.90 -5.33 -7.82
C ALA A 59 -3.44 -5.68 -6.39
N SER A 60 -3.09 -4.69 -5.57
CA SER A 60 -2.74 -4.91 -4.15
C SER A 60 -3.91 -5.50 -3.36
N VAL A 61 -5.12 -5.34 -3.87
CA VAL A 61 -6.33 -5.94 -3.31
C VAL A 61 -6.61 -7.25 -4.06
N PRO A 62 -6.66 -8.39 -3.35
CA PRO A 62 -6.96 -9.66 -3.97
C PRO A 62 -8.26 -9.59 -4.81
N ARG A 63 -8.20 -10.05 -6.06
CA ARG A 63 -9.36 -10.01 -6.98
C ARG A 63 -10.61 -10.68 -6.42
N ALA A 64 -10.43 -11.65 -5.53
CA ALA A 64 -11.53 -12.31 -4.83
C ALA A 64 -12.40 -11.34 -4.00
N ILE A 65 -11.93 -10.11 -3.72
CA ILE A 65 -12.69 -9.11 -2.96
C ILE A 65 -13.41 -8.13 -3.90
N TRP A 66 -13.05 -8.08 -5.16
CA TRP A 66 -13.64 -7.12 -6.12
C TRP A 66 -15.15 -7.33 -6.33
N TRP A 67 -15.66 -8.54 -6.06
CA TRP A 67 -17.10 -8.78 -6.06
C TRP A 67 -17.80 -8.15 -4.84
N LEU A 68 -17.06 -7.93 -3.74
CA LEU A 68 -17.60 -7.41 -2.49
C LEU A 68 -17.53 -5.89 -2.40
N ILE A 69 -16.44 -5.32 -2.92
CA ILE A 69 -16.16 -3.88 -2.90
C ILE A 69 -15.61 -3.45 -4.25
N SER A 70 -16.20 -2.40 -4.82
CA SER A 70 -15.69 -1.88 -6.08
C SER A 70 -14.24 -1.43 -5.94
N PRO A 71 -13.35 -1.79 -6.88
CA PRO A 71 -11.99 -1.28 -6.88
C PRO A 71 -11.93 0.26 -6.83
N TRP A 72 -12.91 0.94 -7.40
CA TRP A 72 -12.99 2.40 -7.42
C TRP A 72 -13.29 3.00 -6.06
N ASP A 73 -14.07 2.31 -5.22
CA ASP A 73 -14.41 2.77 -3.86
C ASP A 73 -13.17 2.83 -2.96
N ILE A 74 -12.21 1.95 -3.22
CA ILE A 74 -10.98 1.83 -2.43
C ILE A 74 -9.72 2.26 -3.20
N ALA A 75 -9.83 2.70 -4.46
CA ALA A 75 -8.69 3.02 -5.32
C ALA A 75 -7.71 4.01 -4.67
N ARG A 76 -8.23 5.01 -3.95
CA ARG A 76 -7.39 5.99 -3.23
C ARG A 76 -6.49 5.33 -2.20
N ALA A 77 -7.04 4.43 -1.42
CA ALA A 77 -6.32 3.70 -0.39
C ALA A 77 -5.39 2.64 -1.01
N ALA A 78 -5.86 1.97 -2.08
CA ALA A 78 -5.11 0.94 -2.79
C ALA A 78 -3.80 1.48 -3.38
N ILE A 79 -3.81 2.66 -4.00
CA ILE A 79 -2.61 3.31 -4.55
C ILE A 79 -1.56 3.56 -3.45
N ILE A 80 -1.98 4.08 -2.30
CA ILE A 80 -1.07 4.31 -1.16
C ILE A 80 -0.52 2.98 -0.64
N HIS A 81 -1.39 1.98 -0.48
CA HIS A 81 -0.99 0.66 0.00
C HIS A 81 -0.01 -0.04 -0.95
N GLU A 82 -0.22 0.07 -2.26
CA GLU A 82 0.67 -0.48 -3.27
C GLU A 82 2.08 0.12 -3.23
N LEU A 83 2.19 1.45 -3.04
CA LEU A 83 3.48 2.09 -2.80
C LEU A 83 4.18 1.49 -1.58
N LEU A 84 3.46 1.33 -0.46
CA LEU A 84 4.03 0.80 0.77
C LEU A 84 4.50 -0.65 0.60
N TYR A 85 3.72 -1.46 -0.11
CA TYR A 85 4.10 -2.83 -0.42
C TYR A 85 5.28 -2.90 -1.39
N LYS A 86 5.32 -2.03 -2.40
CA LYS A 86 6.46 -1.93 -3.32
C LYS A 86 7.74 -1.63 -2.55
N ARG A 87 7.73 -0.66 -1.64
CA ARG A 87 8.90 -0.34 -0.80
C ARG A 87 9.31 -1.51 0.10
N SER A 88 8.36 -2.23 0.66
CA SER A 88 8.64 -3.43 1.46
C SER A 88 9.27 -4.55 0.63
N ARG A 89 8.85 -4.73 -0.65
CA ARG A 89 9.46 -5.69 -1.58
C ARG A 89 10.86 -5.28 -1.99
N GLU A 90 11.06 -4.00 -2.36
CA GLU A 90 12.37 -3.45 -2.69
C GLU A 90 13.35 -3.64 -1.52
N TYR A 91 12.95 -3.26 -0.30
CA TYR A 91 13.77 -3.48 0.89
C TYR A 91 14.14 -4.95 1.07
N ARG A 92 13.20 -5.85 0.88
CA ARG A 92 13.43 -7.29 0.99
C ARG A 92 14.39 -7.78 -0.09
N ALA A 93 14.19 -7.40 -1.36
CA ALA A 93 15.06 -7.78 -2.47
C ALA A 93 16.49 -7.28 -2.25
N ASP A 94 16.66 -6.02 -1.81
CA ASP A 94 17.97 -5.41 -1.58
C ASP A 94 18.75 -6.05 -0.41
N ASN A 95 18.06 -6.74 0.51
CA ASN A 95 18.66 -7.30 1.71
C ASN A 95 18.65 -8.84 1.76
N GLU A 96 17.98 -9.55 0.86
CA GLU A 96 18.00 -11.03 0.81
C GLU A 96 19.34 -11.60 0.31
N ASP A 97 20.16 -10.82 -0.41
CA ASP A 97 21.48 -11.23 -0.93
C ASP A 97 22.62 -11.10 0.09
N PHE A 98 22.38 -10.54 1.27
CA PHE A 98 23.39 -10.40 2.31
C PHE A 98 23.41 -11.65 3.19
N ASN A 99 24.42 -12.51 2.97
CA ASN A 99 24.83 -13.66 3.77
C ASN A 99 24.22 -13.73 5.17
N ASP A 100 23.40 -14.73 5.39
CA ASP A 100 22.95 -15.45 6.61
C ASP A 100 22.86 -14.73 7.98
N ILE A 101 23.59 -13.64 8.21
CA ILE A 101 23.72 -13.01 9.53
C ILE A 101 22.49 -12.16 9.90
N ASN A 102 21.70 -11.68 8.93
CA ASN A 102 20.60 -10.74 9.16
C ASN A 102 19.21 -11.17 8.64
N VAL A 103 19.03 -12.43 8.26
CA VAL A 103 17.76 -12.91 7.68
C VAL A 103 16.59 -12.69 8.65
N GLU A 104 16.79 -12.93 9.94
CA GLU A 104 15.74 -12.73 10.95
C GLU A 104 15.39 -11.25 11.14
N GLU A 105 16.39 -10.36 11.10
CA GLU A 105 16.18 -8.92 11.22
C GLU A 105 15.44 -8.36 10.00
N VAL A 106 15.88 -8.72 8.80
CA VAL A 106 15.21 -8.37 7.54
C VAL A 106 13.76 -8.86 7.56
N GLN A 107 13.53 -10.11 7.98
CA GLN A 107 12.18 -10.66 8.08
C GLN A 107 11.33 -9.92 9.12
N ARG A 108 11.89 -9.55 10.26
CA ARG A 108 11.18 -8.78 11.29
C ARG A 108 10.81 -7.40 10.76
N THR A 109 11.74 -6.71 10.11
CA THR A 109 11.57 -5.38 9.57
C THR A 109 10.46 -5.34 8.50
N TYR A 110 10.54 -6.21 7.48
CA TYR A 110 9.51 -6.16 6.44
C TYR A 110 8.14 -6.65 6.93
N LYS A 111 8.07 -7.57 7.91
CA LYS A 111 6.80 -7.98 8.54
C LYS A 111 6.18 -6.84 9.33
N ALA A 112 7.01 -6.05 10.05
CA ALA A 112 6.55 -4.86 10.76
C ALA A 112 6.06 -3.79 9.77
N ALA A 113 6.81 -3.54 8.69
CA ALA A 113 6.41 -2.62 7.63
C ALA A 113 5.11 -3.05 6.93
N LYS A 114 4.96 -4.36 6.63
CA LYS A 114 3.70 -4.91 6.09
C LYS A 114 2.53 -4.63 7.02
N LYS A 115 2.67 -4.92 8.31
CA LYS A 115 1.60 -4.69 9.31
C LYS A 115 1.23 -3.20 9.38
N ALA A 116 2.22 -2.32 9.36
CA ALA A 116 1.99 -0.86 9.32
C ALA A 116 1.30 -0.45 8.02
N SER A 117 1.70 -1.00 6.87
CA SER A 117 1.07 -0.75 5.56
C SER A 117 -0.39 -1.17 5.52
N ASP A 118 -0.72 -2.35 6.05
CA ASP A 118 -2.10 -2.84 6.13
C ASP A 118 -2.96 -1.93 7.02
N LYS A 119 -2.41 -1.44 8.13
CA LYS A 119 -3.09 -0.49 9.00
C LYS A 119 -3.32 0.86 8.32
N VAL A 120 -2.34 1.37 7.57
CA VAL A 120 -2.51 2.57 6.74
C VAL A 120 -3.61 2.36 5.71
N PHE A 121 -3.67 1.19 5.07
CA PHE A 121 -4.73 0.85 4.11
C PHE A 121 -6.12 0.91 4.76
N LEU A 122 -6.29 0.32 5.94
CA LEU A 122 -7.56 0.39 6.68
C LEU A 122 -7.97 1.82 6.98
N MET A 123 -7.04 2.61 7.57
CA MET A 123 -7.32 4.02 7.88
C MET A 123 -7.65 4.82 6.63
N ALA A 124 -6.89 4.61 5.56
CA ALA A 124 -7.11 5.30 4.29
C ALA A 124 -8.47 4.94 3.64
N MET A 125 -8.92 3.69 3.75
CA MET A 125 -10.25 3.30 3.29
C MET A 125 -11.37 3.95 4.12
N LEU A 126 -11.21 4.01 5.44
CA LEU A 126 -12.18 4.64 6.33
C LEU A 126 -12.31 6.16 6.08
N ASP A 127 -11.22 6.79 5.65
CA ASP A 127 -11.16 8.23 5.39
C ASP A 127 -11.45 8.61 3.92
N ALA A 128 -11.52 7.62 3.01
CA ALA A 128 -11.61 7.88 1.56
C ALA A 128 -13.03 8.21 1.10
N ASP A 129 -13.99 7.41 1.51
CA ASP A 129 -15.40 7.56 1.12
C ASP A 129 -16.31 7.08 2.24
N PRO A 130 -17.04 8.01 2.91
CA PRO A 130 -17.93 7.66 4.01
C PRO A 130 -19.18 6.87 3.55
N SER A 131 -19.46 6.79 2.26
CA SER A 131 -20.61 6.03 1.72
C SER A 131 -20.35 4.53 1.68
N VAL A 132 -19.08 4.11 1.72
CA VAL A 132 -18.75 2.68 1.70
C VAL A 132 -19.04 2.07 3.08
N PRO A 133 -19.89 1.03 3.16
CA PRO A 133 -20.20 0.39 4.44
C PRO A 133 -18.97 -0.15 5.14
N LYS A 134 -18.82 0.11 6.43
CA LYS A 134 -17.65 -0.29 7.23
C LYS A 134 -17.36 -1.81 7.15
N TRP A 135 -18.39 -2.65 7.12
CA TRP A 135 -18.20 -4.10 7.02
C TRP A 135 -17.46 -4.51 5.73
N LYS A 136 -17.70 -3.82 4.61
CA LYS A 136 -16.96 -4.04 3.37
C LYS A 136 -15.49 -3.64 3.51
N ILE A 137 -15.23 -2.50 4.14
CA ILE A 137 -13.88 -2.01 4.42
C ILE A 137 -13.11 -3.00 5.27
N TYR A 138 -13.72 -3.48 6.37
CA TYR A 138 -13.07 -4.47 7.22
C TYR A 138 -12.86 -5.81 6.52
N SER A 139 -13.79 -6.24 5.69
CA SER A 139 -13.62 -7.46 4.88
C SER A 139 -12.44 -7.34 3.92
N ALA A 140 -12.29 -6.19 3.24
CA ALA A 140 -11.15 -5.92 2.38
C ALA A 140 -9.83 -5.90 3.17
N TYR A 141 -9.82 -5.26 4.34
CA TYR A 141 -8.66 -5.22 5.22
C TYR A 141 -8.23 -6.63 5.66
N TYR A 142 -9.13 -7.43 6.18
CA TYR A 142 -8.78 -8.78 6.63
C TYR A 142 -8.31 -9.68 5.49
N ALA A 143 -8.87 -9.53 4.31
CA ALA A 143 -8.39 -10.27 3.15
C ALA A 143 -6.98 -9.85 2.75
N VAL A 144 -6.63 -8.57 2.81
CA VAL A 144 -5.26 -8.10 2.58
C VAL A 144 -4.31 -8.63 3.66
N VAL A 145 -4.71 -8.60 4.93
CA VAL A 145 -3.90 -9.16 6.02
C VAL A 145 -3.59 -10.65 5.80
N LEU A 146 -4.60 -11.41 5.40
CA LEU A 146 -4.48 -12.87 5.21
C LEU A 146 -3.70 -13.24 3.93
N PHE A 147 -4.00 -12.56 2.82
CA PHE A 147 -3.48 -12.91 1.50
C PHE A 147 -2.33 -12.01 1.04
N GLY A 148 -2.16 -10.82 1.62
CA GLY A 148 -1.12 -9.86 1.23
C GLY A 148 0.31 -10.34 1.46
N ARG A 149 0.52 -11.41 2.26
CA ARG A 149 1.85 -12.01 2.43
C ARG A 149 2.47 -12.50 1.12
N TRP A 150 1.66 -12.89 0.14
CA TRP A 150 2.14 -13.30 -1.19
C TRP A 150 2.42 -12.10 -2.09
N SER A 151 1.82 -10.94 -1.82
CA SER A 151 2.02 -9.72 -2.59
C SER A 151 3.32 -8.98 -2.25
N ILE A 152 3.97 -9.32 -1.13
CA ILE A 152 5.26 -8.73 -0.72
C ILE A 152 6.46 -9.63 -1.06
N ILE A 153 6.25 -10.71 -1.82
CA ILE A 153 7.34 -11.49 -2.38
C ILE A 153 7.94 -10.68 -3.54
N PRO A 154 9.28 -10.51 -3.60
CA PRO A 154 9.93 -9.83 -4.72
C PRO A 154 9.50 -10.44 -6.06
N ARG A 155 9.30 -9.60 -7.06
CA ARG A 155 8.92 -10.01 -8.42
C ARG A 155 10.02 -9.62 -9.39
N GLU A 156 10.17 -10.38 -10.47
CA GLU A 156 11.06 -9.98 -11.56
C GLU A 156 10.65 -8.58 -12.07
N GLY A 157 11.61 -7.63 -12.02
CA GLY A 157 11.42 -6.24 -12.43
C GLY A 157 11.00 -5.25 -11.32
N ASP A 158 11.00 -5.66 -10.04
CA ASP A 158 10.88 -4.73 -8.90
C ASP A 158 12.20 -3.98 -8.66
#